data_eafe353294e626d2a19287ff0c1b83a8
#
_entry.id   eafe353294e626d2a19287ff0c1b83a8
#
_cell.length_a   1.000
_cell.length_b   1.000
_cell.length_c   1.000
_cell.angle_alpha   90.00
_cell.angle_beta   90.00
_cell.angle_gamma   90.00
#
_symmetry.space_group_name_H-M   'P 1'
#
loop_
_entity.id
_entity.type
_entity.pdbx_description
1 polymer ?
#
loop_
_entity_poly.entity_id
_entity_poly.type
_entity_poly.pdbx_seq_one_letter_code
_entity_poly.pdbx_strand_id
1 'polypeptide(L)'
;MCGITGYIGKKKTTEVLLNGLYALEYRGYDSAGVAISDGKNLEIIKSVGRVKELETKINKEDKLNSLYGIAHTRWATNGEANLVNAHPHKVGKITLVHNGIIENADTLKEELEQKGYKFNSDTDSEVAAAMLDYKLKDNDILTAIKLTTEILTGSYAFGIMVEGDNSLYALRKDSPLLIGIGDCENFLASDITAIIKYTNKYILLDVGDIAVLTSDTCKIYHDGKPIEKEILISDSKGVDNSKNGYKHHMLKEIMEEPVVLNNLIERYKNKANRSELDLSKYEQIDIVACGSAMYAGLVGQNLFEEYANIKVDVYPASEYRYKKKLYGKNPLVILISQSGETADTIAAMREAHKLGIETLGIVNNPDSTIARECDRKILTNAGVEIAVATTKAYILQVCVLSLMALETAKVKKLVQGDEDYKAFEKLPALLKSVLDNNSYYEKVADSIYQKESCFFIGRGIDYAICMEGSLKLKEVSYLHEAYQAGELKHGTISLVEENMPVLCVITNKALKDKSISNLKETEARGAFGIVITTKDLDDFENYTKIVVPTTSMFTQSMLVVPALQLLSYYVALKRGCDIDKPRNLAKSVTVE
;
A
#
# COMPACT_ATOMS: atom_id res chain seq x y z
N MET A 1 -2.61 -8.57 -3.47
CA MET A 1 -1.89 -8.21 -4.69
C MET A 1 -0.79 -9.21 -4.98
N CYS A 2 -0.41 -9.39 -6.26
CA CYS A 2 0.50 -10.42 -6.69
C CYS A 2 1.93 -9.89 -6.89
N GLY A 3 2.93 -10.76 -6.87
CA GLY A 3 4.31 -10.44 -7.18
C GLY A 3 4.82 -11.29 -8.34
N ILE A 4 5.41 -10.65 -9.34
CA ILE A 4 6.06 -11.30 -10.47
C ILE A 4 7.57 -11.17 -10.34
N THR A 5 8.29 -12.25 -10.57
CA THR A 5 9.73 -12.25 -10.84
C THR A 5 10.07 -13.22 -11.95
N GLY A 6 11.07 -12.91 -12.75
CA GLY A 6 11.61 -13.79 -13.79
C GLY A 6 13.10 -13.58 -13.93
N TYR A 7 13.75 -14.60 -14.41
CA TYR A 7 15.21 -14.63 -14.55
C TYR A 7 15.64 -15.44 -15.77
N ILE A 8 16.64 -14.93 -16.47
CA ILE A 8 17.36 -15.64 -17.52
C ILE A 8 18.86 -15.35 -17.39
N GLY A 9 19.68 -16.39 -17.24
CA GLY A 9 21.11 -16.23 -17.02
C GLY A 9 21.82 -17.50 -16.56
N LYS A 10 23.00 -17.34 -15.98
CA LYS A 10 23.89 -18.46 -15.61
C LYS A 10 23.79 -18.90 -14.14
N LYS A 11 23.13 -18.10 -13.29
CA LYS A 11 22.94 -18.46 -11.87
C LYS A 11 21.87 -19.54 -11.73
N LYS A 12 21.81 -20.18 -10.58
CA LYS A 12 20.75 -21.16 -10.28
C LYS A 12 19.39 -20.44 -10.30
N THR A 13 18.60 -20.71 -11.33
CA THR A 13 17.33 -20.02 -11.61
C THR A 13 16.36 -20.06 -10.43
N THR A 14 16.19 -21.24 -9.81
CA THR A 14 15.28 -21.41 -8.66
C THR A 14 15.68 -20.57 -7.46
N GLU A 15 16.98 -20.40 -7.20
CA GLU A 15 17.46 -19.54 -6.10
C GLU A 15 17.15 -18.07 -6.37
N VAL A 16 17.39 -17.61 -7.60
CA VAL A 16 17.09 -16.21 -7.99
C VAL A 16 15.60 -15.92 -7.89
N LEU A 17 14.77 -16.82 -8.43
CA LEU A 17 13.31 -16.68 -8.38
C LEU A 17 12.78 -16.70 -6.95
N LEU A 18 13.25 -17.64 -6.09
CA LEU A 18 12.85 -17.70 -4.68
C LEU A 18 13.22 -16.42 -3.92
N ASN A 19 14.43 -15.89 -4.11
CA ASN A 19 14.85 -14.63 -3.50
C ASN A 19 13.93 -13.48 -3.92
N GLY A 20 13.57 -13.41 -5.21
CA GLY A 20 12.61 -12.44 -5.71
C GLY A 20 11.22 -12.60 -5.10
N LEU A 21 10.71 -13.83 -5.01
CA LEU A 21 9.42 -14.12 -4.38
C LEU A 21 9.40 -13.76 -2.89
N TYR A 22 10.46 -14.05 -2.14
CA TYR A 22 10.59 -13.65 -0.74
C TYR A 22 10.56 -12.13 -0.57
N ALA A 23 11.21 -11.40 -1.47
CA ALA A 23 11.17 -9.94 -1.46
C ALA A 23 9.78 -9.37 -1.81
N LEU A 24 8.96 -10.13 -2.56
CA LEU A 24 7.60 -9.75 -2.98
C LEU A 24 6.49 -10.36 -2.12
N GLU A 25 6.80 -11.22 -1.14
CA GLU A 25 5.78 -11.95 -0.37
C GLU A 25 4.82 -11.03 0.40
N TYR A 26 5.26 -9.81 0.74
CA TYR A 26 4.38 -8.81 1.35
C TYR A 26 3.22 -8.37 0.43
N ARG A 27 3.34 -8.62 -0.88
CA ARG A 27 2.30 -8.31 -1.87
C ARG A 27 1.22 -9.38 -1.98
N GLY A 28 1.57 -10.68 -1.77
CA GLY A 28 0.63 -11.79 -1.85
C GLY A 28 1.23 -13.06 -1.25
N TYR A 29 0.42 -13.82 -0.53
CA TYR A 29 0.87 -14.99 0.22
C TYR A 29 -0.17 -16.12 0.29
N ASP A 30 -1.19 -16.09 -0.61
CA ASP A 30 -2.25 -17.11 -0.67
C ASP A 30 -1.78 -18.36 -1.43
N SER A 31 -0.96 -18.17 -2.44
CA SER A 31 -0.27 -19.22 -3.17
C SER A 31 0.97 -18.68 -3.87
N ALA A 32 1.88 -19.58 -4.22
CA ALA A 32 3.09 -19.25 -4.97
C ALA A 32 3.43 -20.36 -5.96
N GLY A 33 4.19 -20.04 -7.02
CA GLY A 33 4.67 -21.02 -7.94
C GLY A 33 5.74 -20.50 -8.88
N VAL A 34 6.44 -21.45 -9.49
CA VAL A 34 7.52 -21.23 -10.47
C VAL A 34 7.29 -22.04 -11.72
N ALA A 35 7.70 -21.53 -12.85
CA ALA A 35 7.96 -22.28 -14.08
C ALA A 35 9.42 -22.08 -14.45
N ILE A 36 10.17 -23.17 -14.61
CA ILE A 36 11.60 -23.20 -14.90
C ILE A 36 11.91 -24.08 -16.10
N SER A 37 12.91 -23.69 -16.88
CA SER A 37 13.30 -24.44 -18.07
C SER A 37 14.82 -24.53 -18.24
N ASP A 38 15.29 -25.66 -18.78
CA ASP A 38 16.65 -25.88 -19.26
C ASP A 38 16.80 -25.64 -20.78
N GLY A 39 15.75 -25.11 -21.43
CA GLY A 39 15.66 -24.89 -22.85
C GLY A 39 15.04 -26.05 -23.65
N LYS A 40 14.85 -27.21 -23.01
CA LYS A 40 14.20 -28.41 -23.62
C LYS A 40 13.01 -28.87 -22.77
N ASN A 41 13.18 -28.88 -21.47
CA ASN A 41 12.18 -29.33 -20.52
C ASN A 41 11.65 -28.13 -19.73
N LEU A 42 10.37 -28.17 -19.44
CA LEU A 42 9.68 -27.18 -18.60
C LEU A 42 9.12 -27.90 -17.36
N GLU A 43 9.41 -27.37 -16.20
CA GLU A 43 8.86 -27.84 -14.94
C GLU A 43 8.07 -26.71 -14.26
N ILE A 44 6.87 -27.03 -13.75
CA ILE A 44 6.00 -26.09 -13.04
C ILE A 44 5.74 -26.64 -11.64
N ILE A 45 6.14 -25.89 -10.62
CA ILE A 45 5.95 -26.24 -9.22
C ILE A 45 5.11 -25.18 -8.55
N LYS A 46 3.99 -25.57 -7.91
CA LYS A 46 3.04 -24.68 -7.25
C LYS A 46 2.78 -25.09 -5.82
N SER A 47 2.47 -24.13 -4.97
CA SER A 47 2.04 -24.37 -3.60
C SER A 47 0.96 -23.39 -3.16
N VAL A 48 0.07 -23.84 -2.28
CA VAL A 48 -0.84 -22.98 -1.53
C VAL A 48 -0.10 -22.48 -0.30
N GLY A 49 -0.35 -21.25 0.10
CA GLY A 49 0.32 -20.61 1.23
C GLY A 49 1.59 -19.85 0.84
N ARG A 50 2.47 -19.67 1.79
CA ARG A 50 3.64 -18.80 1.71
C ARG A 50 4.75 -19.36 0.81
N VAL A 51 5.68 -18.49 0.41
CA VAL A 51 6.87 -18.84 -0.40
C VAL A 51 7.69 -19.97 0.23
N LYS A 52 7.70 -20.07 1.57
CA LYS A 52 8.38 -21.17 2.29
C LYS A 52 7.84 -22.55 1.94
N GLU A 53 6.52 -22.66 1.71
CA GLU A 53 5.90 -23.92 1.28
C GLU A 53 6.35 -24.30 -0.14
N LEU A 54 6.43 -23.30 -1.02
CA LEU A 54 6.96 -23.49 -2.37
C LEU A 54 8.43 -23.91 -2.34
N GLU A 55 9.28 -23.23 -1.56
CA GLU A 55 10.70 -23.59 -1.40
C GLU A 55 10.87 -25.04 -0.94
N THR A 56 10.04 -25.49 0.01
CA THR A 56 10.07 -26.86 0.51
C THR A 56 9.76 -27.88 -0.60
N LYS A 57 8.82 -27.55 -1.50
CA LYS A 57 8.51 -28.38 -2.68
C LYS A 57 9.64 -28.36 -3.70
N ILE A 58 10.15 -27.19 -4.08
CA ILE A 58 11.26 -27.03 -5.02
C ILE A 58 12.46 -27.88 -4.58
N ASN A 59 12.85 -27.82 -3.31
CA ASN A 59 13.98 -28.62 -2.79
C ASN A 59 13.79 -30.12 -2.92
N LYS A 60 12.56 -30.62 -3.06
CA LYS A 60 12.26 -32.05 -3.27
C LYS A 60 12.10 -32.43 -4.74
N GLU A 61 11.54 -31.54 -5.53
CA GLU A 61 11.02 -31.77 -6.88
C GLU A 61 11.95 -31.25 -7.98
N ASP A 62 12.66 -30.10 -7.75
CA ASP A 62 13.55 -29.49 -8.76
C ASP A 62 14.73 -30.40 -9.10
N LYS A 63 14.68 -30.91 -10.32
CA LYS A 63 15.73 -31.77 -10.90
C LYS A 63 16.37 -31.14 -12.14
N LEU A 64 15.88 -29.98 -12.59
CA LEU A 64 16.37 -29.30 -13.77
C LEU A 64 17.57 -28.41 -13.45
N ASN A 65 18.58 -28.46 -14.33
CA ASN A 65 19.60 -27.41 -14.37
C ASN A 65 19.06 -26.24 -15.19
N SER A 66 18.07 -25.53 -14.62
CA SER A 66 17.30 -24.51 -15.32
C SER A 66 18.12 -23.27 -15.61
N LEU A 67 17.95 -22.70 -16.83
CA LEU A 67 18.64 -21.53 -17.34
C LEU A 67 17.76 -20.25 -17.24
N TYR A 68 16.46 -20.43 -17.25
CA TYR A 68 15.50 -19.33 -17.16
C TYR A 68 14.18 -19.79 -16.54
N GLY A 69 13.40 -18.83 -16.09
CA GLY A 69 12.08 -19.11 -15.52
C GLY A 69 11.34 -17.86 -15.09
N ILE A 70 10.07 -18.06 -14.75
CA ILE A 70 9.15 -17.07 -14.19
C ILE A 70 8.54 -17.60 -12.90
N ALA A 71 8.22 -16.70 -11.98
CA ALA A 71 7.63 -17.04 -10.70
C ALA A 71 6.65 -15.98 -10.23
N HIS A 72 5.75 -16.41 -9.34
CA HIS A 72 4.64 -15.58 -8.91
C HIS A 72 4.26 -15.86 -7.46
N THR A 73 3.91 -14.79 -6.71
CA THR A 73 3.15 -14.87 -5.46
C THR A 73 1.75 -14.30 -5.70
N ARG A 74 0.73 -15.05 -5.30
CA ARG A 74 -0.67 -14.70 -5.57
C ARG A 74 -1.37 -14.17 -4.31
N TRP A 75 -2.12 -13.10 -4.50
CA TRP A 75 -3.23 -12.69 -3.67
C TRP A 75 -4.50 -12.91 -4.48
N ALA A 76 -5.37 -13.80 -4.00
CA ALA A 76 -6.52 -14.27 -4.78
C ALA A 76 -7.54 -13.14 -5.02
N THR A 77 -7.81 -12.86 -6.29
CA THR A 77 -8.86 -11.93 -6.76
C THR A 77 -9.98 -12.71 -7.45
N ASN A 78 -9.63 -13.52 -8.47
CA ASN A 78 -10.54 -14.38 -9.22
C ASN A 78 -10.22 -15.85 -8.91
N GLY A 79 -11.18 -16.59 -8.38
CA GLY A 79 -11.05 -18.00 -7.98
C GLY A 79 -10.34 -18.20 -6.62
N GLU A 80 -10.69 -19.27 -5.94
CA GLU A 80 -10.16 -19.61 -4.61
C GLU A 80 -8.64 -19.80 -4.58
N ALA A 81 -8.07 -19.66 -3.37
CA ALA A 81 -6.66 -19.97 -3.12
C ALA A 81 -6.43 -21.48 -3.09
N ASN A 82 -6.21 -22.08 -4.26
CA ASN A 82 -5.92 -23.50 -4.45
C ASN A 82 -4.79 -23.71 -5.46
N LEU A 83 -4.31 -24.95 -5.64
CA LEU A 83 -3.21 -25.26 -6.55
C LEU A 83 -3.55 -25.04 -8.03
N VAL A 84 -4.81 -25.20 -8.41
CA VAL A 84 -5.24 -25.06 -9.81
C VAL A 84 -5.19 -23.58 -10.21
N ASN A 85 -5.68 -22.72 -9.33
CA ASN A 85 -5.73 -21.27 -9.53
C ASN A 85 -4.39 -20.58 -9.24
N ALA A 86 -3.39 -21.28 -8.68
CA ALA A 86 -2.05 -20.73 -8.48
C ALA A 86 -1.32 -20.55 -9.82
N HIS A 87 -0.54 -19.47 -9.96
CA HIS A 87 0.37 -19.27 -11.10
C HIS A 87 1.65 -20.08 -10.97
N PRO A 88 2.35 -20.32 -12.10
CA PRO A 88 2.06 -19.97 -13.50
C PRO A 88 0.96 -20.83 -14.12
N HIS A 89 0.25 -20.29 -15.14
CA HIS A 89 -0.68 -21.06 -15.97
C HIS A 89 -0.02 -21.50 -17.28
N LYS A 90 -0.22 -22.75 -17.66
CA LYS A 90 0.24 -23.30 -18.96
C LYS A 90 -0.96 -23.66 -19.82
N VAL A 91 -1.02 -23.09 -21.02
CA VAL A 91 -2.01 -23.43 -22.06
C VAL A 91 -1.26 -23.57 -23.39
N GLY A 92 -1.35 -24.72 -24.03
CA GLY A 92 -0.62 -25.00 -25.26
C GLY A 92 0.89 -24.76 -25.11
N LYS A 93 1.45 -23.90 -25.93
CA LYS A 93 2.86 -23.50 -25.88
C LYS A 93 3.16 -22.37 -24.89
N ILE A 94 2.15 -21.72 -24.34
CA ILE A 94 2.31 -20.55 -23.47
C ILE A 94 2.34 -20.94 -22.02
N THR A 95 3.33 -20.42 -21.28
CA THR A 95 3.36 -20.42 -19.82
C THR A 95 3.43 -18.99 -19.34
N LEU A 96 2.49 -18.58 -18.48
CA LEU A 96 2.25 -17.17 -18.15
C LEU A 96 2.08 -16.97 -16.65
N VAL A 97 2.64 -15.86 -16.14
CA VAL A 97 2.30 -15.25 -14.85
C VAL A 97 1.68 -13.89 -15.08
N HIS A 98 0.71 -13.51 -14.24
CA HIS A 98 -0.11 -12.33 -14.41
C HIS A 98 -0.35 -11.61 -13.09
N ASN A 99 -0.14 -10.30 -13.10
CA ASN A 99 -0.65 -9.36 -12.12
C ASN A 99 -1.67 -8.46 -12.79
N GLY A 100 -2.85 -8.34 -12.26
CA GLY A 100 -3.92 -7.50 -12.82
C GLY A 100 -5.27 -8.19 -12.81
N ILE A 101 -6.21 -7.62 -13.57
CA ILE A 101 -7.55 -8.16 -13.81
C ILE A 101 -7.89 -7.96 -15.27
N ILE A 102 -8.28 -9.05 -15.94
CA ILE A 102 -8.83 -9.02 -17.30
C ILE A 102 -10.36 -8.96 -17.18
N GLU A 103 -10.92 -7.78 -17.36
CA GLU A 103 -12.35 -7.49 -17.14
C GLU A 103 -13.28 -8.24 -18.10
N ASN A 104 -12.83 -8.52 -19.33
CA ASN A 104 -13.59 -9.25 -20.34
C ASN A 104 -13.26 -10.75 -20.40
N ALA A 105 -12.67 -11.32 -19.35
CA ALA A 105 -12.23 -12.70 -19.32
C ALA A 105 -13.35 -13.70 -19.60
N ASP A 106 -14.53 -13.50 -19.02
CA ASP A 106 -15.67 -14.43 -19.20
C ASP A 106 -16.11 -14.49 -20.66
N THR A 107 -16.24 -13.35 -21.34
CA THR A 107 -16.59 -13.30 -22.77
C THR A 107 -15.52 -14.00 -23.63
N LEU A 108 -14.24 -13.77 -23.32
CA LEU A 108 -13.14 -14.40 -24.05
C LEU A 108 -13.08 -15.91 -23.80
N LYS A 109 -13.40 -16.34 -22.59
CA LYS A 109 -13.49 -17.76 -22.21
C LYS A 109 -14.54 -18.48 -23.06
N GLU A 110 -15.76 -17.94 -23.13
CA GLU A 110 -16.82 -18.50 -23.96
C GLU A 110 -16.42 -18.60 -25.45
N GLU A 111 -15.76 -17.58 -25.98
CA GLU A 111 -15.26 -17.58 -27.35
C GLU A 111 -14.20 -18.66 -27.58
N LEU A 112 -13.27 -18.84 -26.64
CA LEU A 112 -12.19 -19.83 -26.73
C LEU A 112 -12.71 -21.27 -26.54
N GLU A 113 -13.74 -21.48 -25.70
CA GLU A 113 -14.40 -22.76 -25.56
C GLU A 113 -15.06 -23.23 -26.87
N GLN A 114 -15.67 -22.31 -27.62
CA GLN A 114 -16.21 -22.60 -28.97
C GLN A 114 -15.09 -22.98 -29.97
N LYS A 115 -13.86 -22.54 -29.72
CA LYS A 115 -12.65 -22.89 -30.51
C LYS A 115 -11.95 -24.17 -29.98
N GLY A 116 -12.54 -24.85 -29.00
CA GLY A 116 -12.07 -26.14 -28.47
C GLY A 116 -11.07 -26.04 -27.31
N TYR A 117 -10.84 -24.86 -26.74
CA TYR A 117 -10.05 -24.73 -25.51
C TYR A 117 -10.83 -25.24 -24.31
N LYS A 118 -10.11 -25.80 -23.33
CA LYS A 118 -10.67 -26.23 -22.05
C LYS A 118 -9.93 -25.54 -20.92
N PHE A 119 -10.64 -25.04 -19.94
CA PHE A 119 -10.10 -24.34 -18.81
C PHE A 119 -10.14 -25.23 -17.55
N ASN A 120 -9.05 -25.21 -16.80
CA ASN A 120 -8.93 -25.97 -15.55
C ASN A 120 -9.09 -25.07 -14.32
N SER A 121 -8.76 -23.78 -14.46
CA SER A 121 -8.84 -22.82 -13.38
C SER A 121 -10.01 -21.84 -13.57
N ASP A 122 -10.33 -21.12 -12.47
CA ASP A 122 -11.32 -20.05 -12.47
C ASP A 122 -10.67 -18.67 -12.75
N THR A 123 -9.38 -18.65 -13.17
CA THR A 123 -8.64 -17.42 -13.30
C THR A 123 -8.73 -16.82 -14.70
N ASP A 124 -8.84 -15.51 -14.76
CA ASP A 124 -8.70 -14.69 -15.97
C ASP A 124 -7.31 -14.86 -16.63
N SER A 125 -6.32 -15.22 -15.84
CA SER A 125 -4.93 -15.45 -16.29
C SER A 125 -4.80 -16.66 -17.21
N GLU A 126 -5.54 -17.74 -16.96
CA GLU A 126 -5.60 -18.89 -17.86
C GLU A 126 -6.25 -18.52 -19.19
N VAL A 127 -7.27 -17.64 -19.15
CA VAL A 127 -7.93 -17.13 -20.34
C VAL A 127 -6.98 -16.28 -21.18
N ALA A 128 -6.18 -15.41 -20.57
CA ALA A 128 -5.14 -14.64 -21.27
C ALA A 128 -4.08 -15.55 -21.90
N ALA A 129 -3.63 -16.61 -21.19
CA ALA A 129 -2.69 -17.59 -21.73
C ALA A 129 -3.28 -18.35 -22.94
N ALA A 130 -4.56 -18.73 -22.88
CA ALA A 130 -5.27 -19.41 -23.95
C ALA A 130 -5.47 -18.51 -25.18
N MET A 131 -5.79 -17.24 -24.96
CA MET A 131 -5.93 -16.28 -26.06
C MET A 131 -4.58 -16.07 -26.78
N LEU A 132 -3.50 -15.96 -26.02
CA LEU A 132 -2.15 -15.82 -26.59
C LEU A 132 -1.74 -17.09 -27.36
N ASP A 133 -1.99 -18.29 -26.84
CA ASP A 133 -1.74 -19.56 -27.55
C ASP A 133 -2.58 -19.64 -28.82
N TYR A 134 -3.84 -19.21 -28.79
CA TYR A 134 -4.70 -19.17 -29.97
C TYR A 134 -4.13 -18.25 -31.06
N LYS A 135 -3.68 -17.03 -30.68
CA LYS A 135 -3.06 -16.09 -31.63
C LYS A 135 -1.72 -16.56 -32.16
N LEU A 136 -0.96 -17.32 -31.36
CA LEU A 136 0.36 -17.85 -31.75
C LEU A 136 0.29 -18.93 -32.83
N LYS A 137 -0.87 -19.57 -33.07
CA LYS A 137 -1.00 -20.61 -34.09
C LYS A 137 -0.72 -20.10 -35.52
N ASP A 138 -1.09 -18.86 -35.77
CA ASP A 138 -1.02 -18.25 -37.10
C ASP A 138 -0.05 -17.06 -37.20
N ASN A 139 0.65 -16.72 -36.13
CA ASN A 139 1.49 -15.53 -36.04
C ASN A 139 2.81 -15.82 -35.32
N ASP A 140 3.82 -14.97 -35.52
CA ASP A 140 4.98 -14.92 -34.63
C ASP A 140 4.60 -14.39 -33.25
N ILE A 141 5.47 -14.60 -32.28
CA ILE A 141 5.16 -14.31 -30.88
C ILE A 141 4.90 -12.83 -30.59
N LEU A 142 5.64 -11.91 -31.23
CA LEU A 142 5.44 -10.46 -31.01
C LEU A 142 4.09 -10.01 -31.58
N THR A 143 3.74 -10.49 -32.76
CA THR A 143 2.43 -10.26 -33.37
C THR A 143 1.30 -10.89 -32.54
N ALA A 144 1.49 -12.12 -32.05
CA ALA A 144 0.51 -12.80 -31.19
C ALA A 144 0.27 -12.05 -29.89
N ILE A 145 1.33 -11.54 -29.23
CA ILE A 145 1.21 -10.69 -28.04
C ILE A 145 0.43 -9.42 -28.37
N LYS A 146 0.79 -8.70 -29.43
CA LYS A 146 0.10 -7.46 -29.83
C LYS A 146 -1.39 -7.71 -30.06
N LEU A 147 -1.75 -8.70 -30.87
CA LEU A 147 -3.14 -9.05 -31.16
C LEU A 147 -3.92 -9.48 -29.90
N THR A 148 -3.26 -10.10 -28.94
CA THR A 148 -3.86 -10.45 -27.66
C THR A 148 -4.15 -9.19 -26.85
N THR A 149 -3.18 -8.29 -26.72
CA THR A 149 -3.33 -7.06 -25.93
C THR A 149 -4.36 -6.08 -26.49
N GLU A 150 -4.60 -6.09 -27.81
CA GLU A 150 -5.65 -5.29 -28.45
C GLU A 150 -7.07 -5.75 -28.08
N ILE A 151 -7.23 -7.02 -27.63
CA ILE A 151 -8.52 -7.61 -27.26
C ILE A 151 -8.76 -7.52 -25.76
N LEU A 152 -7.70 -7.60 -24.95
CA LEU A 152 -7.82 -7.59 -23.49
C LEU A 152 -8.23 -6.22 -22.96
N THR A 153 -9.26 -6.19 -22.11
CA THR A 153 -9.65 -5.00 -21.33
C THR A 153 -9.25 -5.18 -19.86
N GLY A 154 -9.00 -4.06 -19.17
CA GLY A 154 -8.52 -4.07 -17.78
C GLY A 154 -7.02 -3.82 -17.66
N SER A 155 -6.46 -4.12 -16.48
CA SER A 155 -5.05 -3.93 -16.14
C SER A 155 -4.30 -5.24 -16.13
N TYR A 156 -3.05 -5.26 -16.61
CA TYR A 156 -2.22 -6.46 -16.59
C TYR A 156 -0.72 -6.16 -16.60
N ALA A 157 0.04 -7.07 -16.02
CA ALA A 157 1.47 -7.25 -16.25
C ALA A 157 1.74 -8.74 -16.45
N PHE A 158 2.37 -9.10 -17.55
CA PHE A 158 2.65 -10.48 -17.91
C PHE A 158 4.15 -10.76 -17.93
N GLY A 159 4.53 -11.92 -17.34
CA GLY A 159 5.77 -12.62 -17.63
C GLY A 159 5.44 -13.89 -18.40
N ILE A 160 6.07 -14.13 -19.55
CA ILE A 160 5.70 -15.19 -20.48
C ILE A 160 6.91 -16.02 -20.88
N MET A 161 6.74 -17.33 -20.93
CA MET A 161 7.63 -18.31 -21.54
C MET A 161 6.88 -19.00 -22.69
N VAL A 162 7.59 -19.27 -23.78
CA VAL A 162 7.04 -19.98 -24.96
C VAL A 162 7.80 -21.29 -25.14
N GLU A 163 7.09 -22.40 -25.26
CA GLU A 163 7.71 -23.71 -25.47
C GLU A 163 8.50 -23.75 -26.77
N GLY A 164 9.77 -24.14 -26.66
CA GLY A 164 10.73 -24.17 -27.78
C GLY A 164 11.44 -22.83 -28.05
N ASP A 165 11.19 -21.81 -27.23
CA ASP A 165 11.89 -20.52 -27.28
C ASP A 165 12.66 -20.31 -25.96
N ASN A 166 13.90 -19.87 -26.04
CA ASN A 166 14.79 -19.66 -24.92
C ASN A 166 14.81 -18.17 -24.47
N SER A 167 13.70 -17.49 -24.64
CA SER A 167 13.51 -16.09 -24.27
C SER A 167 12.43 -15.94 -23.22
N LEU A 168 12.52 -14.86 -22.42
CA LEU A 168 11.41 -14.40 -21.59
C LEU A 168 10.77 -13.18 -22.28
N TYR A 169 9.46 -13.11 -22.22
CA TYR A 169 8.70 -11.97 -22.71
C TYR A 169 8.01 -11.27 -21.54
N ALA A 170 8.00 -9.94 -21.57
CA ALA A 170 7.36 -9.13 -20.55
C ALA A 170 6.63 -7.95 -21.18
N LEU A 171 5.44 -7.66 -20.68
CA LEU A 171 4.63 -6.51 -21.08
C LEU A 171 3.68 -6.09 -19.99
N ARG A 172 3.18 -4.86 -20.08
CA ARG A 172 2.25 -4.33 -19.09
C ARG A 172 1.23 -3.35 -19.65
N LYS A 173 0.11 -3.24 -18.92
CA LYS A 173 -0.85 -2.15 -18.99
C LYS A 173 -1.36 -1.87 -17.57
N ASP A 174 -1.06 -0.70 -17.04
CA ASP A 174 -1.41 -0.16 -15.73
C ASP A 174 -0.76 -0.89 -14.54
N SER A 175 -0.72 -2.23 -14.48
CA SER A 175 0.02 -2.97 -13.44
C SER A 175 1.54 -2.80 -13.58
N PRO A 176 2.30 -2.64 -12.48
CA PRO A 176 3.74 -2.38 -12.54
C PRO A 176 4.54 -3.59 -13.02
N LEU A 177 5.48 -3.35 -13.94
CA LEU A 177 6.49 -4.31 -14.37
C LEU A 177 7.73 -3.57 -14.88
N LEU A 178 8.90 -4.05 -14.51
CA LEU A 178 10.19 -3.53 -14.94
C LEU A 178 11.14 -4.66 -15.38
N ILE A 179 12.16 -4.29 -16.12
CA ILE A 179 13.21 -5.19 -16.59
C ILE A 179 14.52 -4.82 -15.89
N GLY A 180 15.13 -5.78 -15.19
CA GLY A 180 16.47 -5.61 -14.62
C GLY A 180 17.55 -6.02 -15.60
N ILE A 181 18.61 -5.21 -15.70
CA ILE A 181 19.74 -5.43 -16.59
C ILE A 181 20.95 -5.85 -15.75
N GLY A 182 21.42 -7.06 -15.95
CA GLY A 182 22.62 -7.61 -15.31
C GLY A 182 23.78 -7.85 -16.28
N ASP A 183 24.82 -8.52 -15.81
CA ASP A 183 25.97 -8.95 -16.61
C ASP A 183 25.78 -10.39 -17.08
N CYS A 184 25.51 -10.61 -18.36
CA CYS A 184 25.10 -11.89 -18.94
C CYS A 184 23.89 -12.51 -18.22
N GLU A 185 23.00 -11.70 -17.75
CA GLU A 185 21.73 -12.08 -17.11
C GLU A 185 20.73 -10.95 -17.16
N ASN A 186 19.44 -11.29 -17.28
CA ASN A 186 18.36 -10.30 -17.27
C ASN A 186 17.21 -10.78 -16.36
N PHE A 187 16.44 -9.83 -15.88
CA PHE A 187 15.37 -10.06 -14.93
C PHE A 187 14.09 -9.38 -15.40
N LEU A 188 12.94 -9.92 -15.02
CA LEU A 188 11.69 -9.18 -14.99
C LEU A 188 11.14 -9.18 -13.56
N ALA A 189 10.54 -8.08 -13.12
CA ALA A 189 10.01 -7.97 -11.78
C ALA A 189 8.86 -6.95 -11.72
N SER A 190 7.89 -7.23 -10.87
CA SER A 190 6.82 -6.26 -10.56
C SER A 190 7.26 -5.15 -9.61
N ASP A 191 8.44 -5.27 -9.00
CA ASP A 191 9.05 -4.28 -8.11
C ASP A 191 10.56 -4.46 -8.09
N ILE A 192 11.30 -3.35 -8.01
CA ILE A 192 12.77 -3.35 -7.97
C ILE A 192 13.34 -4.16 -6.79
N THR A 193 12.61 -4.24 -5.70
CA THR A 193 13.01 -5.00 -4.50
C THR A 193 13.27 -6.48 -4.77
N ALA A 194 12.61 -7.06 -5.77
CA ALA A 194 12.80 -8.46 -6.16
C ALA A 194 14.19 -8.74 -6.76
N ILE A 195 14.81 -7.73 -7.38
CA ILE A 195 16.03 -7.89 -8.16
C ILE A 195 17.21 -7.06 -7.67
N ILE A 196 16.99 -6.13 -6.75
CA ILE A 196 18.01 -5.18 -6.26
C ILE A 196 19.27 -5.86 -5.70
N LYS A 197 19.14 -7.10 -5.20
CA LYS A 197 20.26 -7.94 -4.75
C LYS A 197 21.24 -8.30 -5.89
N TYR A 198 20.74 -8.29 -7.13
CA TYR A 198 21.49 -8.73 -8.31
C TYR A 198 21.86 -7.58 -9.23
N THR A 199 20.97 -6.62 -9.40
CA THR A 199 21.20 -5.41 -10.20
C THR A 199 20.35 -4.25 -9.71
N ASN A 200 20.92 -3.05 -9.76
CA ASN A 200 20.19 -1.80 -9.54
C ASN A 200 19.87 -1.06 -10.86
N LYS A 201 20.25 -1.64 -12.01
CA LYS A 201 19.96 -1.10 -13.34
C LYS A 201 18.65 -1.68 -13.84
N TYR A 202 17.73 -0.83 -14.24
CA TYR A 202 16.43 -1.28 -14.72
C TYR A 202 15.86 -0.41 -15.83
N ILE A 203 14.95 -1.00 -16.61
CA ILE A 203 14.15 -0.34 -17.64
C ILE A 203 12.69 -0.40 -17.22
N LEU A 204 11.98 0.72 -17.32
CA LEU A 204 10.53 0.77 -17.15
C LEU A 204 9.84 0.53 -18.49
N LEU A 205 8.86 -0.36 -18.48
CA LEU A 205 8.01 -0.58 -19.64
C LEU A 205 6.84 0.42 -19.65
N ASP A 206 6.58 1.03 -20.79
CA ASP A 206 5.36 1.79 -21.02
C ASP A 206 4.24 0.88 -21.52
N VAL A 207 3.02 1.40 -21.57
CA VAL A 207 1.88 0.69 -22.17
C VAL A 207 2.16 0.46 -23.65
N GLY A 208 2.04 -0.78 -24.11
CA GLY A 208 2.33 -1.17 -25.49
C GLY A 208 3.78 -1.63 -25.73
N ASP A 209 4.67 -1.51 -24.76
CA ASP A 209 6.01 -2.06 -24.84
C ASP A 209 6.01 -3.59 -24.63
N ILE A 210 6.79 -4.30 -25.42
CA ILE A 210 7.07 -5.73 -25.30
C ILE A 210 8.58 -5.91 -25.12
N ALA A 211 9.01 -6.41 -23.95
CA ALA A 211 10.40 -6.78 -23.72
C ALA A 211 10.65 -8.22 -24.13
N VAL A 212 11.77 -8.46 -24.81
CA VAL A 212 12.31 -9.79 -25.16
C VAL A 212 13.67 -9.93 -24.52
N LEU A 213 13.79 -10.87 -23.58
CA LEU A 213 14.98 -11.07 -22.77
C LEU A 213 15.65 -12.38 -23.10
N THR A 214 16.94 -12.32 -23.38
CA THR A 214 17.86 -13.47 -23.34
C THR A 214 18.88 -13.25 -22.23
N SER A 215 19.80 -14.20 -22.01
CA SER A 215 20.92 -13.97 -21.06
C SER A 215 21.76 -12.75 -21.42
N ASP A 216 21.96 -12.50 -22.70
CA ASP A 216 22.93 -11.51 -23.20
C ASP A 216 22.26 -10.24 -23.75
N THR A 217 20.96 -10.26 -24.02
CA THR A 217 20.26 -9.14 -24.66
C THR A 217 18.92 -8.82 -23.99
N CYS A 218 18.61 -7.54 -23.95
CA CYS A 218 17.28 -7.01 -23.68
C CYS A 218 16.85 -6.15 -24.87
N LYS A 219 15.79 -6.54 -25.55
CA LYS A 219 15.23 -5.77 -26.67
C LYS A 219 13.80 -5.36 -26.34
N ILE A 220 13.51 -4.08 -26.52
CA ILE A 220 12.16 -3.54 -26.31
C ILE A 220 11.54 -3.23 -27.67
N TYR A 221 10.29 -3.63 -27.83
CA TYR A 221 9.50 -3.35 -29.04
C TYR A 221 8.28 -2.52 -28.67
N HIS A 222 7.95 -1.53 -29.49
CA HIS A 222 6.72 -0.75 -29.40
C HIS A 222 6.06 -0.76 -30.79
N ASP A 223 4.80 -1.15 -30.86
CA ASP A 223 4.08 -1.35 -32.15
C ASP A 223 4.86 -2.22 -33.15
N GLY A 224 5.52 -3.26 -32.68
CA GLY A 224 6.29 -4.19 -33.49
C GLY A 224 7.65 -3.65 -33.98
N LYS A 225 8.04 -2.44 -33.60
CA LYS A 225 9.33 -1.84 -33.93
C LYS A 225 10.27 -1.84 -32.74
N PRO A 226 11.55 -2.18 -32.93
CA PRO A 226 12.51 -2.07 -31.82
C PRO A 226 12.71 -0.61 -31.43
N ILE A 227 12.76 -0.36 -30.12
CA ILE A 227 13.01 0.96 -29.55
C ILE A 227 14.12 0.87 -28.50
N GLU A 228 14.80 1.98 -28.25
CA GLU A 228 15.74 2.12 -27.14
C GLU A 228 15.02 2.78 -25.96
N LYS A 229 15.32 2.29 -24.76
CA LYS A 229 14.83 2.83 -23.49
C LYS A 229 15.99 3.22 -22.59
N GLU A 230 15.79 4.26 -21.82
CA GLU A 230 16.74 4.68 -20.80
C GLU A 230 16.90 3.60 -19.72
N ILE A 231 18.15 3.32 -19.35
CA ILE A 231 18.47 2.47 -18.20
C ILE A 231 18.54 3.36 -16.96
N LEU A 232 17.59 3.18 -16.07
CA LEU A 232 17.53 3.87 -14.79
C LEU A 232 18.39 3.15 -13.75
N ILE A 233 18.85 3.88 -12.75
CA ILE A 233 19.61 3.34 -11.62
C ILE A 233 18.82 3.60 -10.35
N SER A 234 18.48 2.54 -9.63
CA SER A 234 17.82 2.64 -8.33
C SER A 234 18.84 2.91 -7.22
N ASP A 235 18.53 3.86 -6.37
CA ASP A 235 19.26 4.14 -5.13
C ASP A 235 18.81 3.25 -3.96
N SER A 236 17.87 2.34 -4.20
CA SER A 236 17.37 1.40 -3.19
C SER A 236 18.50 0.49 -2.69
N LYS A 237 18.67 0.41 -1.38
CA LYS A 237 19.66 -0.48 -0.74
C LYS A 237 19.17 -1.90 -0.51
N GLY A 238 18.01 -2.25 -1.09
CA GLY A 238 17.33 -3.52 -0.82
C GLY A 238 16.45 -3.48 0.43
N VAL A 239 15.67 -4.54 0.63
CA VAL A 239 14.79 -4.68 1.78
C VAL A 239 15.56 -5.35 2.92
N ASP A 240 15.81 -4.62 4.01
CA ASP A 240 16.24 -5.24 5.26
C ASP A 240 15.01 -5.91 5.92
N ASN A 241 14.87 -7.21 5.70
CA ASN A 241 13.81 -8.02 6.29
C ASN A 241 14.09 -8.38 7.76
N SER A 242 15.14 -7.84 8.38
CA SER A 242 15.45 -8.14 9.76
C SER A 242 14.44 -7.45 10.69
N LYS A 243 14.02 -8.16 11.72
CA LYS A 243 13.14 -7.61 12.76
C LYS A 243 13.92 -6.85 13.84
N ASN A 244 15.24 -6.77 13.74
CA ASN A 244 16.13 -6.07 14.69
C ASN A 244 15.82 -6.40 16.16
N GLY A 245 15.50 -7.66 16.48
CA GLY A 245 15.17 -8.12 17.81
C GLY A 245 13.70 -7.98 18.22
N TYR A 246 12.88 -7.30 17.45
CA TYR A 246 11.43 -7.21 17.67
C TYR A 246 10.71 -8.51 17.27
N LYS A 247 9.61 -8.81 17.94
CA LYS A 247 8.82 -10.01 17.64
C LYS A 247 8.14 -9.94 16.27
N HIS A 248 7.66 -8.75 15.88
CA HIS A 248 6.94 -8.48 14.64
C HIS A 248 7.47 -7.22 13.95
N HIS A 249 7.31 -7.15 12.63
CA HIS A 249 7.66 -5.96 11.84
C HIS A 249 6.81 -4.75 12.25
N MET A 250 5.52 -4.94 12.49
CA MET A 250 4.64 -3.85 12.94
C MET A 250 5.18 -3.17 14.20
N LEU A 251 5.61 -3.94 15.21
CA LEU A 251 6.18 -3.35 16.42
C LEU A 251 7.49 -2.61 16.13
N LYS A 252 8.38 -3.21 15.33
CA LYS A 252 9.62 -2.55 14.87
C LYS A 252 9.31 -1.19 14.23
N GLU A 253 8.37 -1.17 13.29
CA GLU A 253 8.00 0.00 12.51
C GLU A 253 7.36 1.10 13.36
N ILE A 254 6.54 0.75 14.35
CA ILE A 254 6.04 1.70 15.37
C ILE A 254 7.20 2.28 16.18
N MET A 255 8.13 1.46 16.63
CA MET A 255 9.27 1.92 17.43
C MET A 255 10.29 2.73 16.63
N GLU A 256 10.27 2.67 15.31
CA GLU A 256 11.07 3.50 14.40
C GLU A 256 10.48 4.91 14.17
N GLU A 257 9.22 5.15 14.49
CA GLU A 257 8.53 6.42 14.23
C GLU A 257 9.25 7.66 14.76
N PRO A 258 9.81 7.69 15.98
CA PRO A 258 10.55 8.86 16.46
C PRO A 258 11.76 9.21 15.58
N VAL A 259 12.45 8.20 15.06
CA VAL A 259 13.65 8.37 14.24
C VAL A 259 13.27 8.92 12.86
N VAL A 260 12.28 8.31 12.20
CA VAL A 260 11.87 8.76 10.86
C VAL A 260 11.21 10.13 10.88
N LEU A 261 10.45 10.44 11.95
CA LEU A 261 9.92 11.80 12.18
C LEU A 261 11.03 12.83 12.35
N ASN A 262 12.04 12.51 13.17
CA ASN A 262 13.17 13.41 13.34
C ASN A 262 13.86 13.71 12.00
N ASN A 263 14.09 12.69 11.17
CA ASN A 263 14.73 12.86 9.87
C ASN A 263 13.92 13.78 8.93
N LEU A 264 12.60 13.62 8.91
CA LEU A 264 11.70 14.45 8.12
C LEU A 264 11.68 15.91 8.63
N ILE A 265 11.58 16.11 9.94
CA ILE A 265 11.57 17.43 10.57
C ILE A 265 12.91 18.17 10.33
N GLU A 266 14.05 17.48 10.47
CA GLU A 266 15.37 18.05 10.19
C GLU A 266 15.51 18.58 8.75
N ARG A 267 14.93 17.87 7.76
CA ARG A 267 14.89 18.34 6.36
C ARG A 267 14.23 19.71 6.27
N TYR A 268 13.16 19.96 7.01
CA TYR A 268 12.37 21.19 6.96
C TYR A 268 12.78 22.24 8.00
N LYS A 269 13.80 21.99 8.82
CA LYS A 269 14.47 23.05 9.60
C LYS A 269 15.13 24.08 8.70
N ASN A 270 15.66 23.65 7.56
CA ASN A 270 16.16 24.56 6.54
C ASN A 270 14.99 25.31 5.88
N LYS A 271 14.94 26.63 6.08
CA LYS A 271 13.88 27.49 5.52
C LYS A 271 13.77 27.40 4.00
N ALA A 272 14.87 27.16 3.29
CA ALA A 272 14.86 27.01 1.84
C ALA A 272 13.99 25.82 1.38
N ASN A 273 13.96 24.73 2.15
CA ASN A 273 13.15 23.55 1.83
C ASN A 273 11.66 23.76 2.11
N ARG A 274 11.30 24.77 2.94
CA ARG A 274 9.89 25.01 3.30
C ARG A 274 9.06 25.58 2.15
N SER A 275 9.70 26.18 1.14
CA SER A 275 8.98 26.72 -0.02
C SER A 275 8.20 25.65 -0.79
N GLU A 276 8.64 24.37 -0.74
CA GLU A 276 7.91 23.26 -1.36
C GLU A 276 6.61 22.89 -0.62
N LEU A 277 6.49 23.31 0.67
CA LEU A 277 5.33 23.06 1.52
C LEU A 277 4.24 24.13 1.36
N ASP A 278 4.56 25.28 0.78
CA ASP A 278 3.62 26.40 0.65
C ASP A 278 2.55 26.13 -0.42
N LEU A 279 1.30 26.15 0.01
CA LEU A 279 0.12 25.98 -0.83
C LEU A 279 -0.76 27.25 -0.88
N SER A 280 -0.23 28.41 -0.48
CA SER A 280 -1.00 29.65 -0.34
C SER A 280 -1.63 30.15 -1.66
N LYS A 281 -1.09 29.73 -2.81
CA LYS A 281 -1.63 30.06 -4.15
C LYS A 281 -2.94 29.33 -4.49
N TYR A 282 -3.26 28.22 -3.78
CA TYR A 282 -4.45 27.43 -4.06
C TYR A 282 -5.63 27.87 -3.20
N GLU A 283 -6.82 27.87 -3.78
CA GLU A 283 -8.07 28.20 -3.08
C GLU A 283 -8.85 26.95 -2.66
N GLN A 284 -8.60 25.83 -3.34
CA GLN A 284 -9.22 24.53 -3.09
C GLN A 284 -8.21 23.41 -3.23
N ILE A 285 -8.29 22.43 -2.34
CA ILE A 285 -7.47 21.21 -2.38
C ILE A 285 -8.41 20.01 -2.33
N ASP A 286 -8.23 19.08 -3.26
CA ASP A 286 -8.78 17.73 -3.16
C ASP A 286 -7.67 16.79 -2.70
N ILE A 287 -7.84 16.13 -1.54
CA ILE A 287 -6.93 15.08 -1.08
C ILE A 287 -7.53 13.74 -1.48
N VAL A 288 -6.77 12.94 -2.24
CA VAL A 288 -7.26 11.69 -2.80
C VAL A 288 -6.34 10.55 -2.39
N ALA A 289 -6.89 9.55 -1.70
CA ALA A 289 -6.11 8.45 -1.15
C ALA A 289 -7.01 7.25 -0.78
N CYS A 290 -6.39 6.15 -0.32
CA CYS A 290 -7.06 4.95 0.19
C CYS A 290 -6.64 4.64 1.63
N GLY A 291 -7.56 4.10 2.43
CA GLY A 291 -7.26 3.57 3.77
C GLY A 291 -6.60 4.59 4.71
N SER A 292 -5.52 4.19 5.37
CA SER A 292 -4.77 5.07 6.29
C SER A 292 -4.31 6.38 5.65
N ALA A 293 -3.89 6.35 4.38
CA ALA A 293 -3.49 7.56 3.67
C ALA A 293 -4.66 8.55 3.51
N MET A 294 -5.89 8.05 3.29
CA MET A 294 -7.09 8.89 3.29
C MET A 294 -7.35 9.48 4.68
N TYR A 295 -7.15 8.71 5.75
CA TYR A 295 -7.32 9.21 7.12
C TYR A 295 -6.25 10.22 7.52
N ALA A 296 -5.02 10.11 7.01
CA ALA A 296 -4.04 11.20 7.08
C ALA A 296 -4.57 12.47 6.39
N GLY A 297 -5.23 12.30 5.23
CA GLY A 297 -5.90 13.38 4.52
C GLY A 297 -6.99 14.07 5.35
N LEU A 298 -7.79 13.32 6.14
CA LEU A 298 -8.79 13.91 7.04
C LEU A 298 -8.15 14.74 8.16
N VAL A 299 -6.99 14.34 8.69
CA VAL A 299 -6.23 15.18 9.62
C VAL A 299 -5.77 16.46 8.92
N GLY A 300 -5.21 16.33 7.71
CA GLY A 300 -4.80 17.46 6.87
C GLY A 300 -5.97 18.42 6.58
N GLN A 301 -7.14 17.91 6.22
CA GLN A 301 -8.35 18.71 6.00
C GLN A 301 -8.64 19.62 7.19
N ASN A 302 -8.73 19.05 8.40
CA ASN A 302 -8.99 19.83 9.61
C ASN A 302 -7.94 20.95 9.80
N LEU A 303 -6.68 20.68 9.56
CA LEU A 303 -5.60 21.64 9.75
C LEU A 303 -5.60 22.75 8.68
N PHE A 304 -5.81 22.41 7.41
CA PHE A 304 -5.86 23.40 6.33
C PHE A 304 -7.08 24.32 6.45
N GLU A 305 -8.25 23.77 6.76
CA GLU A 305 -9.47 24.55 6.91
C GLU A 305 -9.40 25.47 8.12
N GLU A 306 -8.99 24.97 9.28
CA GLU A 306 -8.95 25.74 10.54
C GLU A 306 -7.85 26.80 10.53
N TYR A 307 -6.64 26.48 10.03
CA TYR A 307 -5.49 27.36 10.21
C TYR A 307 -5.02 28.06 8.93
N ALA A 308 -5.23 27.46 7.76
CA ALA A 308 -4.76 28.03 6.49
C ALA A 308 -5.87 28.65 5.64
N ASN A 309 -7.15 28.59 6.07
CA ASN A 309 -8.30 29.08 5.33
C ASN A 309 -8.30 28.59 3.87
N ILE A 310 -8.10 27.29 3.66
CA ILE A 310 -8.21 26.63 2.36
C ILE A 310 -9.30 25.58 2.46
N LYS A 311 -10.26 25.61 1.53
CA LYS A 311 -11.27 24.56 1.42
C LYS A 311 -10.61 23.25 1.01
N VAL A 312 -10.84 22.19 1.77
CA VAL A 312 -10.29 20.86 1.48
C VAL A 312 -11.41 19.81 1.44
N ASP A 313 -11.46 19.06 0.36
CA ASP A 313 -12.31 17.88 0.24
C ASP A 313 -11.43 16.63 0.24
N VAL A 314 -11.80 15.58 1.01
CA VAL A 314 -11.07 14.32 1.06
C VAL A 314 -11.90 13.23 0.40
N TYR A 315 -11.30 12.53 -0.56
CA TYR A 315 -11.99 11.51 -1.35
C TYR A 315 -11.31 10.14 -1.22
N PRO A 316 -12.10 9.05 -1.08
CA PRO A 316 -11.58 7.73 -1.41
C PRO A 316 -11.19 7.72 -2.90
N ALA A 317 -9.99 7.23 -3.20
CA ALA A 317 -9.49 7.26 -4.58
C ALA A 317 -10.35 6.43 -5.54
N SER A 318 -10.93 5.32 -5.06
CA SER A 318 -11.87 4.49 -5.82
C SER A 318 -13.09 5.24 -6.34
N GLU A 319 -13.55 6.29 -5.63
CA GLU A 319 -14.74 7.06 -5.98
C GLU A 319 -14.42 8.37 -6.74
N TYR A 320 -13.16 8.83 -6.64
CA TYR A 320 -12.79 10.14 -7.14
C TYR A 320 -13.08 10.32 -8.63
N ARG A 321 -12.74 9.38 -9.48
CA ARG A 321 -12.89 9.50 -10.94
C ARG A 321 -14.34 9.45 -11.43
N TYR A 322 -15.25 8.90 -10.64
CA TYR A 322 -16.67 8.77 -11.02
C TYR A 322 -17.53 9.96 -10.58
N LYS A 323 -17.00 10.79 -9.69
CA LYS A 323 -17.73 11.92 -9.16
C LYS A 323 -17.51 13.15 -10.05
N LYS A 324 -18.60 13.84 -10.45
CA LYS A 324 -18.50 15.13 -11.13
C LYS A 324 -17.80 16.14 -10.22
N LYS A 325 -16.71 16.74 -10.70
CA LYS A 325 -15.94 17.74 -9.96
C LYS A 325 -16.43 19.15 -10.28
N LEU A 326 -16.55 19.94 -9.24
CA LEU A 326 -16.89 21.37 -9.33
C LEU A 326 -15.72 22.14 -8.70
N TYR A 327 -14.76 22.50 -9.52
CA TYR A 327 -13.58 23.22 -9.06
C TYR A 327 -13.82 24.72 -9.05
N GLY A 328 -13.32 25.38 -7.98
CA GLY A 328 -13.13 26.81 -7.90
C GLY A 328 -11.91 27.27 -8.71
N LYS A 329 -11.32 28.39 -8.29
CA LYS A 329 -10.08 28.88 -8.87
C LYS A 329 -8.87 28.15 -8.28
N ASN A 330 -7.83 27.93 -9.11
CA ASN A 330 -6.56 27.34 -8.70
C ASN A 330 -6.73 26.08 -7.82
N PRO A 331 -7.37 25.02 -8.29
CA PRO A 331 -7.48 23.77 -7.55
C PRO A 331 -6.14 23.02 -7.55
N LEU A 332 -5.89 22.24 -6.49
CA LEU A 332 -4.78 21.29 -6.38
C LEU A 332 -5.34 19.92 -6.01
N VAL A 333 -4.80 18.87 -6.62
CA VAL A 333 -5.06 17.48 -6.18
C VAL A 333 -3.83 16.95 -5.46
N ILE A 334 -3.99 16.61 -4.19
CA ILE A 334 -2.96 15.94 -3.38
C ILE A 334 -3.24 14.44 -3.36
N LEU A 335 -2.29 13.65 -3.83
CA LEU A 335 -2.34 12.20 -3.90
C LEU A 335 -1.45 11.62 -2.81
N ILE A 336 -2.02 10.81 -1.91
CA ILE A 336 -1.25 10.24 -0.80
C ILE A 336 -1.20 8.71 -0.97
N SER A 337 0.02 8.15 -1.05
CA SER A 337 0.22 6.71 -1.12
C SER A 337 1.58 6.32 -0.58
N GLN A 338 1.63 5.36 0.37
CA GLN A 338 2.89 4.84 0.87
C GLN A 338 3.70 4.19 -0.25
N SER A 339 3.11 3.29 -1.02
CA SER A 339 3.77 2.59 -2.12
C SER A 339 3.97 3.46 -3.36
N GLY A 340 3.05 4.44 -3.58
CA GLY A 340 2.94 5.19 -4.81
C GLY A 340 2.48 4.36 -6.02
N GLU A 341 1.96 3.15 -5.77
CA GLU A 341 1.50 2.18 -6.77
C GLU A 341 0.04 1.76 -6.53
N THR A 342 -0.71 2.48 -5.72
CA THR A 342 -2.14 2.19 -5.48
C THR A 342 -2.94 2.50 -6.74
N ALA A 343 -3.58 1.48 -7.33
CA ALA A 343 -4.25 1.58 -8.63
C ALA A 343 -5.28 2.72 -8.69
N ASP A 344 -6.20 2.76 -7.73
CA ASP A 344 -7.21 3.81 -7.65
C ASP A 344 -6.59 5.21 -7.53
N THR A 345 -5.49 5.35 -6.77
CA THR A 345 -4.82 6.65 -6.59
C THR A 345 -4.11 7.09 -7.87
N ILE A 346 -3.52 6.16 -8.62
CA ILE A 346 -2.94 6.42 -9.95
C ILE A 346 -4.04 6.82 -10.93
N ALA A 347 -5.17 6.10 -10.94
CA ALA A 347 -6.30 6.44 -11.81
C ALA A 347 -6.85 7.84 -11.51
N ALA A 348 -6.96 8.19 -10.22
CA ALA A 348 -7.36 9.53 -9.79
C ALA A 348 -6.38 10.63 -10.23
N MET A 349 -5.06 10.37 -10.15
CA MET A 349 -4.02 11.26 -10.66
C MET A 349 -4.19 11.54 -12.14
N ARG A 350 -4.34 10.48 -12.94
CA ARG A 350 -4.51 10.58 -14.38
C ARG A 350 -5.81 11.29 -14.76
N GLU A 351 -6.88 11.14 -13.95
CA GLU A 351 -8.12 11.89 -14.15
C GLU A 351 -7.91 13.38 -13.86
N ALA A 352 -7.19 13.75 -12.81
CA ALA A 352 -6.82 15.14 -12.53
C ALA A 352 -6.02 15.76 -13.68
N HIS A 353 -5.06 15.03 -14.25
CA HIS A 353 -4.29 15.48 -15.43
C HIS A 353 -5.18 15.69 -16.66
N LYS A 354 -6.15 14.82 -16.94
CA LYS A 354 -7.13 15.03 -18.04
C LYS A 354 -7.94 16.30 -17.86
N LEU A 355 -8.20 16.69 -16.62
CA LEU A 355 -8.91 17.92 -16.27
C LEU A 355 -7.99 19.15 -16.24
N GLY A 356 -6.68 18.98 -16.47
CA GLY A 356 -5.69 20.07 -16.45
C GLY A 356 -5.40 20.61 -15.06
N ILE A 357 -5.55 19.77 -14.00
CA ILE A 357 -5.37 20.19 -12.61
C ILE A 357 -3.99 19.74 -12.13
N GLU A 358 -3.28 20.67 -11.48
CA GLU A 358 -1.96 20.39 -10.89
C GLU A 358 -2.06 19.30 -9.80
N THR A 359 -1.11 18.38 -9.81
CA THR A 359 -1.05 17.24 -8.89
C THR A 359 0.18 17.29 -8.00
N LEU A 360 0.02 16.90 -6.72
CA LEU A 360 1.09 16.78 -5.74
C LEU A 360 1.05 15.39 -5.11
N GLY A 361 2.07 14.58 -5.35
CA GLY A 361 2.22 13.27 -4.72
C GLY A 361 2.93 13.34 -3.37
N ILE A 362 2.33 12.79 -2.31
CA ILE A 362 3.00 12.51 -1.02
C ILE A 362 3.23 10.99 -0.97
N VAL A 363 4.46 10.56 -1.22
CA VAL A 363 4.81 9.15 -1.42
C VAL A 363 6.08 8.76 -0.67
N ASN A 364 6.26 7.47 -0.38
CA ASN A 364 7.46 6.98 0.26
C ASN A 364 8.48 6.40 -0.74
N ASN A 365 8.01 5.78 -1.83
CA ASN A 365 8.88 5.20 -2.85
C ASN A 365 9.18 6.22 -3.96
N PRO A 366 10.44 6.68 -4.14
CA PRO A 366 10.81 7.67 -5.16
C PRO A 366 10.66 7.15 -6.60
N ASP A 367 10.74 5.82 -6.79
CA ASP A 367 10.69 5.15 -8.09
C ASP A 367 9.25 4.74 -8.47
N SER A 368 8.25 5.11 -7.67
CA SER A 368 6.86 4.75 -7.89
C SER A 368 6.20 5.55 -9.02
N THR A 369 5.10 5.00 -9.55
CA THR A 369 4.31 5.61 -10.63
C THR A 369 3.81 7.01 -10.23
N ILE A 370 3.24 7.18 -9.04
CA ILE A 370 2.80 8.50 -8.57
C ILE A 370 3.98 9.46 -8.46
N ALA A 371 5.14 9.01 -7.94
CA ALA A 371 6.32 9.85 -7.82
C ALA A 371 6.88 10.34 -9.16
N ARG A 372 6.68 9.57 -10.23
CA ARG A 372 7.16 9.94 -11.57
C ARG A 372 6.17 10.75 -12.39
N GLU A 373 4.86 10.43 -12.25
CA GLU A 373 3.84 11.02 -13.12
C GLU A 373 3.21 12.29 -12.55
N CYS A 374 3.22 12.54 -11.21
CA CYS A 374 2.67 13.77 -10.63
C CYS A 374 3.55 15.00 -10.96
N ASP A 375 2.93 16.19 -11.03
CA ASP A 375 3.63 17.45 -11.35
C ASP A 375 4.62 17.85 -10.25
N ARG A 376 4.27 17.58 -8.99
CA ARG A 376 5.12 17.83 -7.81
C ARG A 376 5.09 16.61 -6.90
N LYS A 377 6.18 16.38 -6.16
CA LYS A 377 6.24 15.30 -5.17
C LYS A 377 6.96 15.69 -3.89
N ILE A 378 6.50 15.11 -2.80
CA ILE A 378 7.18 15.12 -1.50
C ILE A 378 7.41 13.68 -1.08
N LEU A 379 8.68 13.34 -0.85
CA LEU A 379 9.06 12.02 -0.35
C LEU A 379 9.04 12.01 1.17
N THR A 380 8.31 11.06 1.76
CA THR A 380 8.25 10.89 3.21
C THR A 380 9.52 10.29 3.80
N ASN A 381 10.24 9.47 3.01
CA ASN A 381 11.47 8.78 3.44
C ASN A 381 11.30 7.93 4.71
N ALA A 382 10.15 7.26 4.85
CA ALA A 382 9.87 6.35 5.96
C ALA A 382 10.79 5.12 5.97
N GLY A 383 11.55 4.90 4.89
CA GLY A 383 12.23 3.64 4.65
C GLY A 383 11.25 2.51 4.31
N VAL A 384 11.73 1.28 4.37
CA VAL A 384 10.91 0.11 4.06
C VAL A 384 9.91 -0.15 5.19
N GLU A 385 8.66 -0.43 4.83
CA GLU A 385 7.57 -0.82 5.73
C GLU A 385 7.00 -2.16 5.24
N ILE A 386 7.13 -3.21 6.05
CA ILE A 386 6.87 -4.61 5.68
C ILE A 386 5.52 -5.10 6.24
N ALA A 387 5.18 -4.70 7.46
CA ALA A 387 3.88 -5.03 8.04
C ALA A 387 2.76 -4.53 7.12
N VAL A 388 1.74 -5.36 6.90
CA VAL A 388 0.60 -5.00 6.03
C VAL A 388 -0.10 -3.76 6.57
N ALA A 389 -0.40 -3.73 7.87
CA ALA A 389 -0.94 -2.54 8.52
C ALA A 389 0.11 -1.41 8.53
N THR A 390 -0.20 -0.31 7.91
CA THR A 390 0.69 0.87 7.82
C THR A 390 0.78 1.58 9.16
N THR A 391 1.99 2.01 9.55
CA THR A 391 2.27 2.70 10.83
C THR A 391 3.13 3.94 10.62
N LYS A 392 4.45 3.79 10.51
CA LYS A 392 5.39 4.91 10.35
C LYS A 392 5.14 5.75 9.09
N ALA A 393 4.69 5.14 7.99
CA ALA A 393 4.36 5.89 6.78
C ALA A 393 3.17 6.83 6.99
N TYR A 394 2.13 6.39 7.73
CA TYR A 394 0.99 7.24 8.10
C TYR A 394 1.43 8.46 8.91
N ILE A 395 2.25 8.27 9.95
CA ILE A 395 2.74 9.36 10.79
C ILE A 395 3.50 10.40 9.97
N LEU A 396 4.31 9.97 9.02
CA LEU A 396 5.05 10.89 8.15
C LEU A 396 4.13 11.61 7.16
N GLN A 397 3.08 10.96 6.64
CA GLN A 397 2.07 11.62 5.81
C GLN A 397 1.34 12.72 6.59
N VAL A 398 0.93 12.44 7.83
CA VAL A 398 0.35 13.46 8.73
C VAL A 398 1.34 14.58 8.99
N CYS A 399 2.62 14.26 9.26
CA CYS A 399 3.67 15.27 9.50
C CYS A 399 3.84 16.20 8.29
N VAL A 400 3.91 15.66 7.07
CA VAL A 400 3.99 16.47 5.84
C VAL A 400 2.78 17.38 5.71
N LEU A 401 1.56 16.87 5.84
CA LEU A 401 0.33 17.65 5.74
C LEU A 401 0.25 18.75 6.81
N SER A 402 0.68 18.43 8.03
CA SER A 402 0.73 19.39 9.15
C SER A 402 1.75 20.52 8.89
N LEU A 403 2.93 20.17 8.39
CA LEU A 403 3.94 21.17 8.00
C LEU A 403 3.47 22.04 6.83
N MET A 404 2.78 21.45 5.85
CA MET A 404 2.19 22.19 4.73
C MET A 404 1.11 23.17 5.21
N ALA A 405 0.20 22.72 6.08
CA ALA A 405 -0.83 23.58 6.65
C ALA A 405 -0.22 24.73 7.46
N LEU A 406 0.81 24.44 8.29
CA LEU A 406 1.51 25.48 9.08
C LEU A 406 2.24 26.49 8.18
N GLU A 407 3.03 26.03 7.19
CA GLU A 407 3.77 26.93 6.31
C GLU A 407 2.81 27.80 5.49
N THR A 408 1.75 27.21 4.95
CA THR A 408 0.70 27.93 4.21
C THR A 408 0.00 28.98 5.08
N ALA A 409 -0.37 28.62 6.31
CA ALA A 409 -0.98 29.55 7.27
C ALA A 409 -0.04 30.72 7.60
N LYS A 410 1.27 30.43 7.74
CA LYS A 410 2.29 31.44 8.00
C LYS A 410 2.50 32.38 6.82
N VAL A 411 2.58 31.88 5.59
CA VAL A 411 2.68 32.68 4.36
C VAL A 411 1.46 33.59 4.22
N LYS A 412 0.26 33.08 4.51
CA LYS A 412 -0.98 33.87 4.57
C LYS A 412 -1.09 34.81 5.78
N LYS A 413 -0.11 34.79 6.70
CA LYS A 413 -0.08 35.59 7.94
C LYS A 413 -1.27 35.33 8.89
N LEU A 414 -1.79 34.11 8.88
CA LEU A 414 -2.89 33.68 9.77
C LEU A 414 -2.37 33.18 11.11
N VAL A 415 -1.13 32.69 11.17
CA VAL A 415 -0.43 32.25 12.38
C VAL A 415 0.97 32.88 12.45
N GLN A 416 1.51 33.03 13.67
CA GLN A 416 2.88 33.53 13.84
C GLN A 416 3.94 32.45 13.59
N GLY A 417 3.62 31.19 13.81
CA GLY A 417 4.34 30.01 13.32
C GLY A 417 5.56 29.56 14.09
N ASP A 418 6.28 30.42 14.79
CA ASP A 418 7.59 30.04 15.37
C ASP A 418 7.48 29.06 16.55
N GLU A 419 6.44 29.18 17.38
CA GLU A 419 6.19 28.23 18.49
C GLU A 419 5.71 26.87 17.97
N ASP A 420 4.91 26.86 16.88
CA ASP A 420 4.46 25.62 16.27
C ASP A 420 5.61 24.84 15.64
N TYR A 421 6.58 25.50 15.00
CA TYR A 421 7.79 24.84 14.53
C TYR A 421 8.62 24.24 15.67
N LYS A 422 8.72 24.88 16.83
CA LYS A 422 9.34 24.31 18.02
C LYS A 422 8.61 23.07 18.54
N ALA A 423 7.29 23.00 18.35
CA ALA A 423 6.53 21.80 18.71
C ALA A 423 6.95 20.60 17.84
N PHE A 424 7.18 20.80 16.53
CA PHE A 424 7.73 19.74 15.67
C PHE A 424 9.12 19.30 16.14
N GLU A 425 10.01 20.23 16.53
CA GLU A 425 11.34 19.87 17.03
C GLU A 425 11.31 19.00 18.29
N LYS A 426 10.32 19.19 19.15
CA LYS A 426 10.14 18.40 20.38
C LYS A 426 9.42 17.07 20.15
N LEU A 427 8.71 16.94 19.01
CA LEU A 427 7.82 15.82 18.74
C LEU A 427 8.50 14.44 18.80
N PRO A 428 9.72 14.21 18.24
CA PRO A 428 10.36 12.90 18.32
C PRO A 428 10.61 12.42 19.77
N ALA A 429 11.02 13.34 20.64
CA ALA A 429 11.26 13.01 22.06
C ALA A 429 9.95 12.75 22.82
N LEU A 430 8.90 13.52 22.56
CA LEU A 430 7.57 13.30 23.13
C LEU A 430 6.99 11.97 22.64
N LEU A 431 7.09 11.66 21.36
CA LEU A 431 6.65 10.40 20.80
C LEU A 431 7.38 9.21 21.41
N LYS A 432 8.72 9.32 21.57
CA LYS A 432 9.48 8.29 22.26
C LYS A 432 8.92 8.01 23.65
N SER A 433 8.58 9.06 24.42
CA SER A 433 7.99 8.88 25.77
C SER A 433 6.62 8.19 25.75
N VAL A 434 5.83 8.38 24.70
CA VAL A 434 4.57 7.65 24.48
C VAL A 434 4.85 6.17 24.21
N LEU A 435 5.80 5.87 23.32
CA LEU A 435 6.13 4.49 22.93
C LEU A 435 6.84 3.70 24.05
N ASP A 436 7.61 4.36 24.91
CA ASP A 436 8.30 3.70 26.04
C ASP A 436 7.33 3.13 27.08
N ASN A 437 6.05 3.52 27.06
CA ASN A 437 5.01 3.04 27.98
C ASN A 437 4.32 1.73 27.54
N ASN A 438 5.06 0.85 26.89
CA ASN A 438 4.56 -0.39 26.27
C ASN A 438 3.69 -1.26 27.19
N SER A 439 4.15 -1.50 28.44
CA SER A 439 3.44 -2.35 29.39
C SER A 439 2.05 -1.83 29.77
N TYR A 440 1.85 -0.52 29.65
CA TYR A 440 0.55 0.08 29.93
C TYR A 440 -0.47 -0.21 28.81
N TYR A 441 -0.06 -0.10 27.54
CA TYR A 441 -0.92 -0.45 26.41
C TYR A 441 -1.29 -1.93 26.41
N GLU A 442 -0.34 -2.80 26.79
CA GLU A 442 -0.60 -4.23 26.96
C GLU A 442 -1.68 -4.48 28.03
N LYS A 443 -1.64 -3.72 29.13
CA LYS A 443 -2.62 -3.80 30.21
C LYS A 443 -4.00 -3.30 29.79
N VAL A 444 -4.07 -2.20 29.03
CA VAL A 444 -5.34 -1.71 28.48
C VAL A 444 -5.93 -2.72 27.48
N ALA A 445 -5.10 -3.38 26.69
CA ALA A 445 -5.53 -4.41 25.74
C ALA A 445 -6.23 -5.60 26.44
N ASP A 446 -5.96 -5.88 27.74
CA ASP A 446 -6.66 -6.91 28.54
C ASP A 446 -8.17 -6.68 28.66
N SER A 447 -8.60 -5.43 28.60
CA SER A 447 -10.02 -5.09 28.67
C SER A 447 -10.75 -5.23 27.31
N ILE A 448 -10.00 -5.38 26.20
CA ILE A 448 -10.54 -5.33 24.83
C ILE A 448 -10.45 -6.67 24.12
N TYR A 449 -9.35 -7.43 24.27
CA TYR A 449 -8.98 -8.52 23.34
C TYR A 449 -10.01 -9.66 23.26
N GLN A 450 -10.81 -9.88 24.30
CA GLN A 450 -11.84 -10.92 24.34
C GLN A 450 -13.21 -10.46 23.83
N LYS A 451 -13.36 -9.18 23.51
CA LYS A 451 -14.62 -8.60 23.06
C LYS A 451 -14.88 -8.93 21.58
N GLU A 452 -16.16 -8.98 21.21
CA GLU A 452 -16.57 -9.22 19.82
C GLU A 452 -16.62 -7.93 19.00
N SER A 453 -16.87 -6.80 19.65
CA SER A 453 -16.97 -5.48 19.05
C SER A 453 -16.33 -4.40 19.93
N CYS A 454 -16.02 -3.27 19.32
CA CYS A 454 -15.38 -2.12 19.96
C CYS A 454 -15.68 -0.86 19.12
N PHE A 455 -16.10 0.23 19.77
CA PHE A 455 -16.30 1.50 19.08
C PHE A 455 -15.18 2.49 19.38
N PHE A 456 -14.83 3.27 18.37
CA PHE A 456 -14.02 4.46 18.51
C PHE A 456 -14.91 5.67 18.25
N ILE A 457 -14.88 6.68 19.12
CA ILE A 457 -15.66 7.89 18.95
C ILE A 457 -14.80 9.14 19.14
N GLY A 458 -15.04 10.14 18.30
CA GLY A 458 -14.34 11.42 18.33
C GLY A 458 -15.15 12.52 17.65
N ARG A 459 -14.69 13.77 17.79
CA ARG A 459 -15.27 14.95 17.14
C ARG A 459 -14.19 15.77 16.44
N GLY A 460 -14.49 16.32 15.25
CA GLY A 460 -13.51 17.08 14.47
C GLY A 460 -12.27 16.24 14.16
N ILE A 461 -11.07 16.77 14.44
CA ILE A 461 -9.80 16.08 14.21
C ILE A 461 -9.70 14.77 15.02
N ASP A 462 -10.32 14.69 16.19
CA ASP A 462 -10.34 13.47 17.02
C ASP A 462 -11.09 12.32 16.31
N TYR A 463 -12.08 12.62 15.48
CA TYR A 463 -12.73 11.61 14.64
C TYR A 463 -11.79 11.07 13.56
N ALA A 464 -11.00 11.93 12.92
CA ALA A 464 -9.98 11.48 11.95
C ALA A 464 -8.95 10.55 12.59
N ILE A 465 -8.54 10.84 13.84
CA ILE A 465 -7.67 9.99 14.65
C ILE A 465 -8.35 8.64 14.97
N CYS A 466 -9.64 8.65 15.33
CA CYS A 466 -10.43 7.46 15.59
C CYS A 466 -10.53 6.55 14.36
N MET A 467 -10.68 7.13 13.17
CA MET A 467 -10.73 6.37 11.91
C MET A 467 -9.46 5.55 11.71
N GLU A 468 -8.28 6.15 11.93
CA GLU A 468 -7.01 5.43 11.81
C GLU A 468 -6.82 4.40 12.93
N GLY A 469 -7.10 4.75 14.20
CA GLY A 469 -7.00 3.82 15.32
C GLY A 469 -7.91 2.60 15.15
N SER A 470 -9.15 2.82 14.72
CA SER A 470 -10.10 1.75 14.41
C SER A 470 -9.64 0.90 13.23
N LEU A 471 -9.08 1.50 12.17
CA LEU A 471 -8.55 0.75 11.04
C LEU A 471 -7.40 -0.16 11.49
N LYS A 472 -6.46 0.34 12.29
CA LYS A 472 -5.35 -0.49 12.82
C LYS A 472 -5.88 -1.66 13.63
N LEU A 473 -6.83 -1.42 14.53
CA LEU A 473 -7.42 -2.50 15.32
C LEU A 473 -8.16 -3.52 14.45
N LYS A 474 -8.93 -3.04 13.47
CA LYS A 474 -9.67 -3.86 12.50
C LYS A 474 -8.74 -4.75 11.68
N GLU A 475 -7.68 -4.17 11.10
CA GLU A 475 -6.75 -4.88 10.24
C GLU A 475 -6.04 -6.04 10.96
N VAL A 476 -5.54 -5.80 12.17
CA VAL A 476 -4.68 -6.77 12.85
C VAL A 476 -5.41 -7.68 13.84
N SER A 477 -6.62 -7.30 14.31
CA SER A 477 -7.36 -8.05 15.32
C SER A 477 -8.81 -8.36 14.97
N TYR A 478 -9.31 -7.82 13.84
CA TYR A 478 -10.68 -8.00 13.33
C TYR A 478 -11.77 -7.39 14.22
N LEU A 479 -11.42 -6.45 15.09
CA LEU A 479 -12.33 -5.65 15.91
C LEU A 479 -12.51 -4.24 15.31
N HIS A 480 -13.68 -3.65 15.43
CA HIS A 480 -14.06 -2.39 14.75
C HIS A 480 -15.34 -1.78 15.36
N GLU A 481 -15.65 -0.50 15.21
CA GLU A 481 -15.52 0.52 14.18
C GLU A 481 -15.34 1.93 14.77
N ALA A 482 -15.19 2.98 13.88
CA ALA A 482 -15.12 4.38 14.30
C ALA A 482 -16.35 5.18 13.83
N TYR A 483 -16.83 6.07 14.69
CA TYR A 483 -18.00 6.91 14.43
C TYR A 483 -17.78 8.35 14.91
N GLN A 484 -18.44 9.28 14.24
CA GLN A 484 -18.60 10.62 14.79
C GLN A 484 -19.43 10.56 16.07
N ALA A 485 -18.88 11.00 17.20
CA ALA A 485 -19.48 10.81 18.52
C ALA A 485 -20.94 11.29 18.61
N GLY A 486 -21.26 12.41 17.98
CA GLY A 486 -22.64 12.95 17.96
C GLY A 486 -23.61 12.18 17.08
N GLU A 487 -23.09 11.45 16.06
CA GLU A 487 -23.91 10.72 15.09
C GLU A 487 -24.37 9.35 15.61
N LEU A 488 -23.68 8.80 16.62
CA LEU A 488 -24.03 7.50 17.21
C LEU A 488 -25.52 7.36 17.54
N LYS A 489 -26.12 8.38 18.13
CA LYS A 489 -27.54 8.36 18.57
C LYS A 489 -28.55 8.34 17.41
N HIS A 490 -28.12 8.55 16.18
CA HIS A 490 -28.97 8.54 14.99
C HIS A 490 -29.06 7.17 14.31
N GLY A 491 -28.75 6.11 15.04
CA GLY A 491 -28.91 4.72 14.56
C GLY A 491 -27.90 3.77 15.21
N THR A 492 -26.62 4.02 15.04
CA THR A 492 -25.51 3.15 15.43
C THR A 492 -25.49 2.77 16.90
N ILE A 493 -26.01 3.62 17.79
CA ILE A 493 -26.08 3.36 19.23
C ILE A 493 -26.90 2.11 19.57
N SER A 494 -27.74 1.62 18.65
CA SER A 494 -28.49 0.36 18.80
C SER A 494 -27.57 -0.87 18.87
N LEU A 495 -26.33 -0.76 18.41
CA LEU A 495 -25.31 -1.81 18.44
C LEU A 495 -24.52 -1.86 19.76
N VAL A 496 -24.77 -0.92 20.66
CA VAL A 496 -24.10 -0.90 21.98
C VAL A 496 -24.67 -2.00 22.86
N GLU A 497 -23.77 -2.86 23.33
CA GLU A 497 -24.09 -4.01 24.19
C GLU A 497 -23.44 -3.88 25.56
N GLU A 498 -23.88 -4.71 26.51
CA GLU A 498 -23.33 -4.78 27.85
C GLU A 498 -21.84 -5.12 27.84
N ASN A 499 -21.03 -4.36 28.55
CA ASN A 499 -19.57 -4.50 28.61
C ASN A 499 -18.83 -4.32 27.27
N MET A 500 -19.42 -3.60 26.31
CA MET A 500 -18.75 -3.23 25.07
C MET A 500 -17.74 -2.09 25.31
N PRO A 501 -16.47 -2.19 24.85
CA PRO A 501 -15.52 -1.10 24.97
C PRO A 501 -15.83 0.02 23.97
N VAL A 502 -15.83 1.26 24.46
CA VAL A 502 -15.93 2.47 23.65
C VAL A 502 -14.71 3.35 23.92
N LEU A 503 -13.83 3.46 22.93
CA LEU A 503 -12.64 4.31 22.96
C LEU A 503 -13.02 5.73 22.53
N CYS A 504 -12.90 6.69 23.42
CA CYS A 504 -13.23 8.09 23.17
C CYS A 504 -11.96 8.93 23.11
N VAL A 505 -11.64 9.47 21.92
CA VAL A 505 -10.50 10.40 21.75
C VAL A 505 -10.95 11.82 22.05
N ILE A 506 -10.22 12.50 22.93
CA ILE A 506 -10.49 13.86 23.42
C ILE A 506 -9.18 14.64 23.50
N THR A 507 -8.82 15.35 22.43
CA THR A 507 -7.64 16.23 22.40
C THR A 507 -7.99 17.71 22.22
N ASN A 508 -9.24 18.00 21.84
CA ASN A 508 -9.72 19.37 21.67
C ASN A 508 -10.53 19.82 22.89
N LYS A 509 -10.01 20.82 23.59
CA LYS A 509 -10.63 21.40 24.79
C LYS A 509 -12.05 21.92 24.54
N ALA A 510 -12.30 22.55 23.39
CA ALA A 510 -13.60 23.11 23.05
C ALA A 510 -14.70 22.04 22.84
N LEU A 511 -14.30 20.80 22.50
CA LEU A 511 -15.20 19.68 22.21
C LEU A 511 -15.29 18.66 23.36
N LYS A 512 -14.48 18.83 24.42
CA LYS A 512 -14.35 17.87 25.54
C LYS A 512 -15.70 17.49 26.13
N ASP A 513 -16.46 18.45 26.62
CA ASP A 513 -17.74 18.19 27.31
C ASP A 513 -18.76 17.48 26.40
N LYS A 514 -18.75 17.82 25.11
CA LYS A 514 -19.63 17.18 24.12
C LYS A 514 -19.21 15.73 23.86
N SER A 515 -17.92 15.45 23.78
CA SER A 515 -17.39 14.10 23.57
C SER A 515 -17.70 13.22 24.79
N ILE A 516 -17.53 13.74 26.01
CA ILE A 516 -17.87 13.05 27.24
C ILE A 516 -19.38 12.76 27.33
N SER A 517 -20.22 13.73 26.96
CA SER A 517 -21.67 13.53 26.92
C SER A 517 -22.04 12.36 26.02
N ASN A 518 -21.41 12.25 24.84
CA ASN A 518 -21.66 11.12 23.94
C ASN A 518 -21.12 9.80 24.47
N LEU A 519 -19.98 9.78 25.17
CA LEU A 519 -19.49 8.59 25.84
C LEU A 519 -20.48 8.11 26.88
N LYS A 520 -21.00 9.01 27.73
CA LYS A 520 -22.04 8.70 28.72
C LYS A 520 -23.33 8.16 28.11
N GLU A 521 -23.71 8.59 26.90
CA GLU A 521 -24.86 8.04 26.16
C GLU A 521 -24.65 6.54 25.86
N THR A 522 -23.43 6.09 25.58
CA THR A 522 -23.10 4.68 25.37
C THR A 522 -23.04 3.90 26.68
N GLU A 523 -22.47 4.50 27.75
CA GLU A 523 -22.40 3.90 29.08
C GLU A 523 -23.79 3.66 29.70
N ALA A 524 -24.75 4.55 29.44
CA ALA A 524 -26.14 4.37 29.84
C ALA A 524 -26.80 3.12 29.20
N ARG A 525 -26.14 2.48 28.24
CA ARG A 525 -26.57 1.26 27.55
C ARG A 525 -25.68 0.05 27.82
N GLY A 526 -24.83 0.15 28.85
CA GLY A 526 -23.98 -0.94 29.31
C GLY A 526 -22.56 -0.96 28.75
N ALA A 527 -22.20 -0.04 27.86
CA ALA A 527 -20.80 0.09 27.42
C ALA A 527 -19.89 0.56 28.56
N PHE A 528 -18.58 0.33 28.44
CA PHE A 528 -17.58 0.98 29.28
C PHE A 528 -16.62 1.84 28.45
N GLY A 529 -16.28 3.01 29.02
CA GLY A 529 -15.44 3.99 28.35
C GLY A 529 -13.95 3.74 28.57
N ILE A 530 -13.16 3.92 27.50
CA ILE A 530 -11.70 4.09 27.56
C ILE A 530 -11.40 5.46 26.95
N VAL A 531 -10.83 6.37 27.75
CA VAL A 531 -10.57 7.74 27.31
C VAL A 531 -9.13 7.89 26.85
N ILE A 532 -8.94 8.41 25.66
CA ILE A 532 -7.63 8.78 25.12
C ILE A 532 -7.56 10.30 25.11
N THR A 533 -6.65 10.89 25.88
CA THR A 533 -6.63 12.35 26.09
C THR A 533 -5.21 12.90 26.25
N THR A 534 -5.11 14.21 26.31
CA THR A 534 -3.87 14.94 26.55
C THR A 534 -3.69 15.27 28.02
N LYS A 535 -2.43 15.49 28.44
CA LYS A 535 -2.10 15.73 29.85
C LYS A 535 -2.82 16.94 30.45
N ASP A 536 -3.05 18.00 29.68
CA ASP A 536 -3.74 19.22 30.14
C ASP A 536 -5.26 19.07 30.24
N LEU A 537 -5.85 18.07 29.60
CA LEU A 537 -7.28 17.77 29.63
C LEU A 537 -7.62 16.60 30.56
N ASP A 538 -6.62 15.97 31.20
CA ASP A 538 -6.80 14.76 32.01
C ASP A 538 -7.42 15.07 33.40
N ASP A 539 -8.75 14.92 33.45
CA ASP A 539 -9.56 14.92 34.67
C ASP A 539 -10.46 13.66 34.73
N PHE A 540 -10.00 12.56 34.15
CA PHE A 540 -10.76 11.32 33.93
C PHE A 540 -10.39 10.22 34.91
N GLU A 541 -10.44 10.49 36.23
CA GLU A 541 -9.99 9.54 37.28
C GLU A 541 -10.80 8.24 37.31
N ASN A 542 -12.07 8.27 36.90
CA ASN A 542 -12.97 7.12 36.93
C ASN A 542 -12.93 6.26 35.64
N TYR A 543 -12.07 6.59 34.68
CA TYR A 543 -11.96 5.89 33.41
C TYR A 543 -10.64 5.13 33.28
N THR A 544 -10.66 4.02 32.57
CA THR A 544 -9.44 3.53 31.95
C THR A 544 -9.01 4.57 30.92
N LYS A 545 -7.79 5.08 30.99
CA LYS A 545 -7.36 6.21 30.16
C LYS A 545 -5.97 6.03 29.58
N ILE A 546 -5.77 6.51 28.38
CA ILE A 546 -4.47 6.66 27.75
C ILE A 546 -4.18 8.16 27.70
N VAL A 547 -3.15 8.61 28.43
CA VAL A 547 -2.78 10.03 28.50
C VAL A 547 -1.49 10.25 27.75
N VAL A 548 -1.55 11.11 26.74
CA VAL A 548 -0.37 11.50 25.95
C VAL A 548 0.08 12.92 26.31
N PRO A 549 1.34 13.28 26.07
CA PRO A 549 1.79 14.67 26.27
C PRO A 549 0.96 15.66 25.45
N THR A 550 0.74 16.85 26.01
CA THR A 550 0.13 17.98 25.30
C THR A 550 1.17 18.66 24.40
N THR A 551 0.77 18.98 23.18
CA THR A 551 1.60 19.70 22.20
C THR A 551 0.73 20.61 21.33
N SER A 552 1.29 21.23 20.28
CA SER A 552 0.52 22.03 19.30
C SER A 552 -0.50 21.18 18.55
N MET A 553 -1.62 21.76 18.15
CA MET A 553 -2.66 21.09 17.35
C MET A 553 -2.12 20.55 16.03
N PHE A 554 -1.08 21.16 15.46
CA PHE A 554 -0.38 20.64 14.28
C PHE A 554 0.35 19.32 14.53
N THR A 555 0.67 19.00 15.77
CA THR A 555 1.48 17.82 16.13
C THR A 555 0.77 16.82 17.05
N GLN A 556 -0.37 17.19 17.65
CA GLN A 556 -1.05 16.39 18.66
C GLN A 556 -1.50 15.01 18.16
N SER A 557 -2.02 14.91 16.95
CA SER A 557 -2.45 13.64 16.35
C SER A 557 -1.32 12.62 16.24
N MET A 558 -0.08 13.09 16.01
CA MET A 558 1.12 12.26 15.92
C MET A 558 1.62 11.71 17.27
N LEU A 559 1.02 12.10 18.39
CA LEU A 559 1.24 11.47 19.68
C LEU A 559 0.12 10.48 20.04
N VAL A 560 -1.10 10.73 19.55
CA VAL A 560 -2.26 9.88 19.86
C VAL A 560 -2.27 8.60 19.00
N VAL A 561 -2.05 8.72 17.70
CA VAL A 561 -2.13 7.57 16.78
C VAL A 561 -1.14 6.46 17.15
N PRO A 562 0.15 6.72 17.47
CA PRO A 562 1.08 5.66 17.87
C PRO A 562 0.65 4.92 19.16
N ALA A 563 -0.02 5.60 20.09
CA ALA A 563 -0.63 4.96 21.24
C ALA A 563 -1.74 3.97 20.85
N LEU A 564 -2.57 4.34 19.86
CA LEU A 564 -3.60 3.46 19.31
C LEU A 564 -3.02 2.31 18.46
N GLN A 565 -1.92 2.53 17.77
CA GLN A 565 -1.18 1.49 17.05
C GLN A 565 -0.63 0.44 18.02
N LEU A 566 0.00 0.86 19.12
CA LEU A 566 0.48 -0.06 20.17
C LEU A 566 -0.67 -0.82 20.82
N LEU A 567 -1.78 -0.15 21.13
CA LEU A 567 -2.96 -0.80 21.65
C LEU A 567 -3.48 -1.88 20.69
N SER A 568 -3.60 -1.56 19.40
CA SER A 568 -4.03 -2.50 18.36
C SER A 568 -3.07 -3.69 18.24
N TYR A 569 -1.76 -3.44 18.30
CA TYR A 569 -0.72 -4.47 18.31
C TYR A 569 -0.91 -5.45 19.48
N TYR A 570 -1.09 -4.94 20.71
CA TYR A 570 -1.25 -5.80 21.87
C TYR A 570 -2.57 -6.57 21.90
N VAL A 571 -3.66 -5.96 21.44
CA VAL A 571 -4.93 -6.66 21.27
C VAL A 571 -4.76 -7.83 20.29
N ALA A 572 -4.15 -7.60 19.15
CA ALA A 572 -3.88 -8.64 18.14
C ALA A 572 -2.95 -9.74 18.67
N LEU A 573 -1.91 -9.35 19.41
CA LEU A 573 -0.98 -10.29 20.06
C LEU A 573 -1.70 -11.24 21.02
N LYS A 574 -2.58 -10.70 21.89
CA LYS A 574 -3.37 -11.47 22.86
C LYS A 574 -4.43 -12.36 22.18
N ARG A 575 -4.95 -11.94 21.03
CA ARG A 575 -5.87 -12.75 20.19
C ARG A 575 -5.16 -13.85 19.39
N GLY A 576 -3.81 -13.87 19.37
CA GLY A 576 -3.04 -14.83 18.57
C GLY A 576 -3.14 -14.62 17.06
N CYS A 577 -3.44 -13.39 16.61
CA CYS A 577 -3.57 -13.04 15.22
C CYS A 577 -2.19 -12.96 14.52
N ASP A 578 -2.14 -13.16 13.20
CA ASP A 578 -0.96 -12.85 12.39
C ASP A 578 -0.89 -11.33 12.20
N ILE A 579 0.01 -10.67 12.94
CA ILE A 579 0.07 -9.21 13.02
C ILE A 579 0.72 -8.61 11.77
N ASP A 580 1.79 -9.25 11.27
CA ASP A 580 2.53 -8.71 10.12
C ASP A 580 1.82 -8.96 8.80
N LYS A 581 1.04 -10.07 8.71
CA LYS A 581 0.32 -10.50 7.51
C LYS A 581 -1.12 -10.95 7.87
N PRO A 582 -2.00 -10.01 8.22
CA PRO A 582 -3.38 -10.32 8.55
C PRO A 582 -4.11 -10.94 7.35
N ARG A 583 -5.06 -11.85 7.63
CA ARG A 583 -5.83 -12.51 6.57
C ARG A 583 -6.55 -11.51 5.66
N ASN A 584 -6.66 -11.84 4.38
CA ASN A 584 -7.41 -11.10 3.35
C ASN A 584 -6.92 -9.67 3.08
N LEU A 585 -5.72 -9.30 3.53
CA LEU A 585 -5.13 -8.00 3.29
C LEU A 585 -3.83 -8.12 2.50
N ALA A 586 -3.49 -7.05 1.80
CA ALA A 586 -2.20 -6.88 1.13
C ALA A 586 -1.64 -5.50 1.43
N LYS A 587 -0.30 -5.37 1.50
CA LYS A 587 0.37 -4.11 1.86
C LYS A 587 0.07 -2.98 0.88
N SER A 588 -0.09 -3.28 -0.40
CA SER A 588 -0.36 -2.30 -1.44
C SER A 588 -1.32 -2.89 -2.46
N VAL A 589 -2.38 -2.18 -2.85
CA VAL A 589 -3.41 -2.63 -3.80
C VAL A 589 -3.12 -1.97 -5.16
N THR A 590 -2.68 -2.77 -6.16
CA THR A 590 -2.35 -2.29 -7.53
C THR A 590 -3.31 -2.84 -8.58
N VAL A 591 -4.46 -3.31 -8.17
CA VAL A 591 -5.59 -3.70 -9.03
C VAL A 591 -6.82 -2.94 -8.58
N GLU A 592 -7.69 -2.66 -9.51
CA GLU A 592 -9.00 -2.06 -9.23
C GLU A 592 -10.05 -3.12 -8.93
#